data_1d58ca161cf0022f2e0a54f9c149c220
#
_entry.id   1d58ca161cf0022f2e0a54f9c149c220
#
_cell.length_a   1.000
_cell.length_b   1.000
_cell.length_c   1.000
_cell.angle_alpha   90.00
_cell.angle_beta   90.00
_cell.angle_gamma   90.00
#
_symmetry.space_group_name_H-M   'P 1'
#
loop_
_entity.id
_entity.type
_entity.pdbx_description
1 polymer ?
#
loop_
_entity_poly.entity_id
_entity_poly.type
_entity_poly.pdbx_seq_one_letter_code
_entity_poly.pdbx_strand_id
1 'polypeptide(L)'
;MKNIIIYTTADKIISLKLVDHIVSDKNFKDWKIDIIVKKSTFVRKLKILFVIFFFGSLKNFLKNLMGEKVSIKQILKKNPNCKLVKDINKEYDFGLSVYSSYKIKLEKFKIYNFHLGNLFNQRGSFIFFYKFLKNWSDISLTFHEITEKFDVGDIVNERKIKLSDKTTATDLIFMYLENLDFLITSVKNIDLKNISRLKEYQKLNVVPSFFRLLKELFIYFFNK
;
A
#
# COMPACT_ATOMS: atom_id res chain seq x y z
N MET A 1 -9.61 22.50 10.55
CA MET A 1 -9.96 21.78 9.29
C MET A 1 -8.67 21.51 8.56
N LYS A 2 -8.31 20.22 8.30
CA LYS A 2 -7.06 19.86 7.61
C LYS A 2 -7.24 19.87 6.10
N ASN A 3 -6.17 20.26 5.37
CA ASN A 3 -6.05 20.11 3.93
C ASN A 3 -5.05 19.01 3.63
N ILE A 4 -5.47 17.92 3.03
CA ILE A 4 -4.58 16.80 2.71
C ILE A 4 -4.61 16.43 1.23
N ILE A 5 -3.58 15.73 0.79
CA ILE A 5 -3.52 15.17 -0.55
C ILE A 5 -3.30 13.65 -0.48
N ILE A 6 -4.08 12.90 -1.26
CA ILE A 6 -3.95 11.45 -1.37
C ILE A 6 -3.37 11.08 -2.73
N TYR A 7 -2.27 10.35 -2.72
CA TYR A 7 -1.64 9.75 -3.89
C TYR A 7 -2.05 8.29 -4.00
N THR A 8 -2.64 7.90 -5.12
CA THR A 8 -3.09 6.51 -5.31
C THR A 8 -2.98 6.06 -6.76
N THR A 9 -3.22 4.79 -7.00
CA THR A 9 -3.32 4.21 -8.36
C THR A 9 -4.78 4.00 -8.78
N ALA A 10 -5.04 4.00 -10.08
CA ALA A 10 -6.38 3.74 -10.65
C ALA A 10 -6.74 2.23 -10.60
N ASP A 11 -6.45 1.58 -9.48
CA ASP A 11 -6.84 0.20 -9.22
C ASP A 11 -8.18 0.19 -8.47
N LYS A 12 -9.21 -0.35 -9.12
CA LYS A 12 -10.58 -0.37 -8.59
C LYS A 12 -10.81 -1.44 -7.51
N ILE A 13 -9.85 -2.36 -7.35
CA ILE A 13 -10.00 -3.53 -6.47
C ILE A 13 -9.48 -3.22 -5.07
N ILE A 14 -8.34 -2.55 -4.97
CA ILE A 14 -7.68 -2.25 -3.70
C ILE A 14 -7.54 -0.75 -3.49
N SER A 15 -6.78 -0.07 -4.35
CA SER A 15 -6.40 1.33 -4.15
C SER A 15 -7.61 2.25 -3.96
N LEU A 16 -8.59 2.19 -4.87
CA LEU A 16 -9.77 3.06 -4.79
C LEU A 16 -10.71 2.65 -3.67
N LYS A 17 -10.78 1.36 -3.30
CA LYS A 17 -11.54 0.95 -2.11
C LYS A 17 -10.92 1.50 -0.82
N LEU A 18 -9.59 1.44 -0.69
CA LEU A 18 -8.89 2.03 0.45
C LEU A 18 -9.13 3.53 0.55
N VAL A 19 -9.04 4.24 -0.59
CA VAL A 19 -9.35 5.69 -0.63
C VAL A 19 -10.80 5.95 -0.23
N ASP A 20 -11.77 5.19 -0.78
CA ASP A 20 -13.19 5.34 -0.44
C ASP A 20 -13.43 5.17 1.08
N HIS A 21 -12.84 4.15 1.68
CA HIS A 21 -12.93 3.94 3.12
C HIS A 21 -12.32 5.09 3.93
N ILE A 22 -11.15 5.58 3.55
CA ILE A 22 -10.49 6.68 4.25
C ILE A 22 -11.35 7.94 4.17
N VAL A 23 -11.76 8.35 2.96
CA VAL A 23 -12.46 9.64 2.78
C VAL A 23 -13.91 9.62 3.28
N SER A 24 -14.52 8.42 3.36
CA SER A 24 -15.89 8.25 3.87
C SER A 24 -15.95 8.07 5.39
N ASP A 25 -14.80 7.95 6.07
CA ASP A 25 -14.78 7.83 7.52
C ASP A 25 -15.19 9.15 8.19
N LYS A 26 -16.04 9.03 9.22
CA LYS A 26 -16.59 10.19 9.97
C LYS A 26 -15.53 11.12 10.54
N ASN A 27 -14.33 10.62 10.83
CA ASN A 27 -13.24 11.40 11.40
C ASN A 27 -12.62 12.38 10.39
N PHE A 28 -12.86 12.21 9.09
CA PHE A 28 -12.28 13.02 8.02
C PHE A 28 -13.32 13.86 7.27
N LYS A 29 -14.58 13.90 7.72
CA LYS A 29 -15.66 14.66 7.08
C LYS A 29 -15.37 16.15 6.92
N ASP A 30 -14.68 16.74 7.91
CA ASP A 30 -14.37 18.17 7.90
C ASP A 30 -13.02 18.47 7.22
N TRP A 31 -12.36 17.47 6.65
CA TRP A 31 -11.10 17.66 5.95
C TRP A 31 -11.35 18.00 4.49
N LYS A 32 -10.52 18.87 3.91
CA LYS A 32 -10.45 19.05 2.45
C LYS A 32 -9.43 18.08 1.88
N ILE A 33 -9.87 17.23 0.96
CA ILE A 33 -9.07 16.12 0.45
C ILE A 33 -8.94 16.25 -1.05
N ASP A 34 -7.71 16.49 -1.51
CA ASP A 34 -7.38 16.40 -2.93
C ASP A 34 -6.81 15.01 -3.25
N ILE A 35 -7.16 14.46 -4.41
CA ILE A 35 -6.76 13.09 -4.79
C ILE A 35 -6.03 13.13 -6.12
N ILE A 36 -4.81 12.58 -6.16
CA ILE A 36 -4.05 12.33 -7.39
C ILE A 36 -4.13 10.83 -7.70
N VAL A 37 -4.64 10.50 -8.89
CA VAL A 37 -4.78 9.12 -9.35
C VAL A 37 -3.91 8.89 -10.59
N LYS A 38 -2.94 7.97 -10.49
CA LYS A 38 -2.11 7.55 -11.63
C LYS A 38 -2.45 6.13 -12.07
N LYS A 39 -2.27 5.83 -13.36
CA LYS A 39 -2.48 4.48 -13.91
C LYS A 39 -1.33 3.57 -13.52
N SER A 40 -1.63 2.34 -13.10
CA SER A 40 -0.62 1.29 -12.96
C SER A 40 -0.16 0.79 -14.33
N THR A 41 1.12 0.44 -14.46
CA THR A 41 1.65 -0.11 -15.72
C THR A 41 1.10 -1.52 -15.98
N PHE A 42 0.94 -1.86 -17.25
CA PHE A 42 0.51 -3.20 -17.68
C PHE A 42 1.48 -4.29 -17.19
N VAL A 43 2.79 -4.05 -17.31
CA VAL A 43 3.83 -4.98 -16.86
C VAL A 43 3.72 -5.29 -15.36
N ARG A 44 3.41 -4.30 -14.52
CA ARG A 44 3.19 -4.54 -13.08
C ARG A 44 1.99 -5.45 -12.83
N LYS A 45 0.88 -5.22 -13.53
CA LYS A 45 -0.32 -6.07 -13.41
C LYS A 45 -0.04 -7.50 -13.80
N LEU A 46 0.68 -7.71 -14.92
CA LEU A 46 1.07 -9.03 -15.38
C LEU A 46 1.94 -9.76 -14.34
N LYS A 47 2.92 -9.09 -13.74
CA LYS A 47 3.74 -9.68 -12.67
C LYS A 47 2.92 -10.06 -11.44
N ILE A 48 1.93 -9.26 -11.05
CA ILE A 48 1.04 -9.59 -9.94
C ILE A 48 0.23 -10.83 -10.25
N LEU A 49 -0.38 -10.93 -11.44
CA LEU A 49 -1.12 -12.11 -11.88
C LEU A 49 -0.26 -13.37 -11.87
N PHE A 50 0.98 -13.25 -12.33
CA PHE A 50 1.94 -14.34 -12.31
C PHE A 50 2.22 -14.85 -10.89
N VAL A 51 2.45 -13.94 -9.93
CA VAL A 51 2.67 -14.34 -8.52
C VAL A 51 1.41 -14.97 -7.92
N ILE A 52 0.23 -14.46 -8.25
CA ILE A 52 -1.05 -15.04 -7.80
C ILE A 52 -1.25 -16.45 -8.34
N PHE A 53 -0.87 -16.70 -9.59
CA PHE A 53 -0.97 -18.03 -10.19
C PHE A 53 -0.15 -19.08 -9.44
N PHE A 54 1.08 -18.74 -9.02
CA PHE A 54 1.98 -19.70 -8.37
C PHE A 54 1.85 -19.74 -6.83
N PHE A 55 1.60 -18.61 -6.18
CA PHE A 55 1.60 -18.49 -4.71
C PHE A 55 0.28 -18.02 -4.15
N GLY A 56 -0.69 -17.74 -4.99
CA GLY A 56 -1.98 -17.20 -4.60
C GLY A 56 -3.08 -18.24 -4.57
N SER A 57 -4.26 -17.79 -4.18
CA SER A 57 -5.53 -18.49 -4.39
C SER A 57 -6.26 -17.82 -5.54
N LEU A 58 -6.24 -18.43 -6.71
CA LEU A 58 -6.96 -17.91 -7.89
C LEU A 58 -8.46 -17.75 -7.60
N LYS A 59 -9.06 -18.69 -6.85
CA LYS A 59 -10.47 -18.63 -6.42
C LYS A 59 -10.75 -17.37 -5.60
N ASN A 60 -9.92 -17.11 -4.57
CA ASN A 60 -10.07 -15.94 -3.72
C ASN A 60 -9.80 -14.64 -4.50
N PHE A 61 -8.82 -14.65 -5.40
CA PHE A 61 -8.54 -13.50 -6.25
C PHE A 61 -9.72 -13.18 -7.17
N LEU A 62 -10.29 -14.16 -7.85
CA LEU A 62 -11.46 -14.00 -8.72
C LEU A 62 -12.68 -13.51 -7.91
N LYS A 63 -12.94 -14.08 -6.72
CA LYS A 63 -13.99 -13.60 -5.82
C LYS A 63 -13.83 -12.11 -5.51
N ASN A 64 -12.64 -11.66 -5.21
CA ASN A 64 -12.36 -10.24 -4.94
C ASN A 64 -12.47 -9.36 -6.21
N LEU A 65 -12.11 -9.90 -7.39
CA LEU A 65 -12.30 -9.24 -8.67
C LEU A 65 -13.77 -9.03 -9.03
N MET A 66 -14.63 -9.98 -8.68
CA MET A 66 -16.09 -9.95 -8.93
C MET A 66 -16.82 -9.10 -7.89
N GLY A 67 -16.18 -8.78 -6.76
CA GLY A 67 -16.75 -7.93 -5.73
C GLY A 67 -16.98 -6.49 -6.23
N GLU A 68 -17.64 -5.70 -5.39
CA GLU A 68 -17.95 -4.30 -5.68
C GLU A 68 -16.69 -3.52 -6.15
N LYS A 69 -16.79 -2.87 -7.30
CA LYS A 69 -15.73 -2.04 -7.89
C LYS A 69 -16.02 -0.58 -7.60
N VAL A 70 -15.11 0.06 -6.90
CA VAL A 70 -15.22 1.49 -6.60
C VAL A 70 -14.57 2.29 -7.72
N SER A 71 -15.22 3.36 -8.17
CA SER A 71 -14.67 4.31 -9.14
C SER A 71 -14.42 5.68 -8.50
N ILE A 72 -13.45 6.41 -9.01
CA ILE A 72 -13.16 7.75 -8.51
C ILE A 72 -14.39 8.69 -8.61
N LYS A 73 -15.23 8.51 -9.63
CA LYS A 73 -16.48 9.27 -9.78
C LYS A 73 -17.46 9.00 -8.64
N GLN A 74 -17.59 7.74 -8.20
CA GLN A 74 -18.43 7.38 -7.05
C GLN A 74 -17.89 7.96 -5.75
N ILE A 75 -16.55 7.90 -5.54
CA ILE A 75 -15.90 8.50 -4.37
C ILE A 75 -16.21 9.98 -4.27
N LEU A 76 -15.98 10.73 -5.35
CA LEU A 76 -16.22 12.17 -5.39
C LEU A 76 -17.70 12.54 -5.23
N LYS A 77 -18.62 11.72 -5.77
CA LYS A 77 -20.06 11.94 -5.62
C LYS A 77 -20.51 11.76 -4.15
N LYS A 78 -19.96 10.78 -3.45
CA LYS A 78 -20.29 10.51 -2.04
C LYS A 78 -19.65 11.50 -1.06
N ASN A 79 -18.48 12.06 -1.42
CA ASN A 79 -17.64 12.85 -0.54
C ASN A 79 -17.38 14.25 -1.16
N PRO A 80 -18.26 15.24 -0.94
CA PRO A 80 -18.17 16.57 -1.55
C PRO A 80 -16.95 17.37 -1.08
N ASN A 81 -16.33 16.99 0.01
CA ASN A 81 -15.06 17.51 0.52
C ASN A 81 -13.84 17.02 -0.25
N CYS A 82 -14.01 16.08 -1.21
CA CYS A 82 -12.95 15.51 -2.03
C CYS A 82 -12.93 16.10 -3.43
N LYS A 83 -11.71 16.32 -3.98
CA LYS A 83 -11.50 16.77 -5.36
C LYS A 83 -10.43 15.94 -6.06
N LEU A 84 -10.64 15.64 -7.34
CA LEU A 84 -9.61 15.08 -8.20
C LEU A 84 -8.74 16.22 -8.73
N VAL A 85 -7.43 16.12 -8.52
CA VAL A 85 -6.45 17.09 -9.04
C VAL A 85 -5.39 16.38 -9.88
N LYS A 86 -4.80 17.09 -10.84
CA LYS A 86 -3.72 16.55 -11.68
C LYS A 86 -2.36 16.77 -11.04
N ASP A 87 -2.18 17.95 -10.45
CA ASP A 87 -0.92 18.43 -9.89
C ASP A 87 -1.16 19.15 -8.56
N ILE A 88 -0.09 19.34 -7.82
CA ILE A 88 -0.07 20.09 -6.57
C ILE A 88 -0.09 21.58 -6.89
N ASN A 89 -1.11 22.28 -6.41
CA ASN A 89 -1.31 23.70 -6.69
C ASN A 89 -1.50 24.55 -5.43
N LYS A 90 -1.37 23.96 -4.25
CA LYS A 90 -1.51 24.63 -2.95
C LYS A 90 -0.69 23.93 -1.90
N GLU A 91 -0.59 24.51 -0.71
CA GLU A 91 -0.02 23.87 0.47
C GLU A 91 -1.01 22.89 1.10
N TYR A 92 -0.47 21.81 1.67
CA TYR A 92 -1.22 20.78 2.39
C TYR A 92 -0.61 20.59 3.77
N ASP A 93 -1.42 20.21 4.74
CA ASP A 93 -0.94 19.85 6.08
C ASP A 93 -0.06 18.58 6.00
N PHE A 94 -0.45 17.63 5.16
CA PHE A 94 0.35 16.44 4.80
C PHE A 94 -0.22 15.71 3.58
N GLY A 95 0.56 14.75 3.07
CA GLY A 95 0.14 13.83 2.02
C GLY A 95 0.03 12.39 2.51
N LEU A 96 -0.82 11.60 1.86
CA LEU A 96 -0.95 10.16 2.07
C LEU A 96 -0.66 9.40 0.78
N SER A 97 0.23 8.43 0.83
CA SER A 97 0.42 7.43 -0.22
C SER A 97 -0.40 6.19 0.12
N VAL A 98 -1.46 5.96 -0.64
CA VAL A 98 -2.37 4.84 -0.42
C VAL A 98 -2.26 3.86 -1.57
N TYR A 99 -1.55 2.76 -1.34
CA TYR A 99 -1.30 1.71 -2.35
C TYR A 99 -0.77 2.28 -3.68
N SER A 100 0.12 3.27 -3.59
CA SER A 100 0.72 3.90 -4.76
C SER A 100 1.76 2.99 -5.42
N SER A 101 1.69 2.84 -6.73
CA SER A 101 2.63 2.02 -7.50
C SER A 101 3.72 2.83 -8.20
N TYR A 102 3.84 4.10 -7.90
CA TYR A 102 4.80 5.03 -8.50
C TYR A 102 5.57 5.80 -7.43
N LYS A 103 6.76 6.29 -7.81
CA LYS A 103 7.56 7.17 -6.93
C LYS A 103 6.85 8.52 -6.80
N ILE A 104 6.57 8.92 -5.57
CA ILE A 104 6.01 10.23 -5.26
C ILE A 104 7.18 11.20 -5.13
N LYS A 105 7.06 12.38 -5.74
CA LYS A 105 8.02 13.47 -5.57
C LYS A 105 7.85 14.05 -4.17
N LEU A 106 8.97 14.30 -3.48
CA LEU A 106 8.94 14.99 -2.20
C LEU A 106 8.51 16.44 -2.38
N GLU A 107 7.72 16.90 -1.45
CA GLU A 107 7.15 18.25 -1.40
C GLU A 107 7.60 18.99 -0.14
N LYS A 108 7.15 20.22 0.05
CA LYS A 108 7.44 21.02 1.24
C LYS A 108 6.73 20.49 2.50
N PHE A 109 5.72 19.66 2.34
CA PHE A 109 4.97 19.02 3.42
C PHE A 109 5.34 17.53 3.52
N LYS A 110 5.14 16.93 4.68
CA LYS A 110 5.39 15.51 4.92
C LYS A 110 4.40 14.64 4.16
N ILE A 111 4.88 13.53 3.63
CA ILE A 111 4.05 12.52 2.97
C ILE A 111 4.25 11.21 3.70
N TYR A 112 3.14 10.54 4.04
CA TYR A 112 3.15 9.27 4.74
C TYR A 112 2.69 8.14 3.85
N ASN A 113 3.27 6.95 4.03
CA ASN A 113 2.99 5.77 3.24
C ASN A 113 2.46 4.63 4.09
N PHE A 114 1.46 3.92 3.57
CA PHE A 114 1.07 2.61 4.06
C PHE A 114 1.87 1.54 3.34
N HIS A 115 2.75 0.86 4.06
CA HIS A 115 3.63 -0.17 3.55
C HIS A 115 3.24 -1.54 4.11
N LEU A 116 3.14 -2.55 3.23
CA LEU A 116 3.04 -3.95 3.64
C LEU A 116 4.45 -4.49 3.84
N GLY A 117 4.88 -4.57 5.07
CA GLY A 117 6.21 -4.97 5.49
C GLY A 117 6.77 -4.07 6.59
N ASN A 118 7.62 -4.61 7.44
CA ASN A 118 8.40 -3.77 8.34
C ASN A 118 9.56 -3.09 7.58
N LEU A 119 10.01 -1.94 8.07
CA LEU A 119 11.03 -1.16 7.38
C LEU A 119 12.45 -1.70 7.61
N PHE A 120 12.64 -2.66 8.48
CA PHE A 120 13.95 -3.27 8.70
C PHE A 120 14.31 -4.28 7.60
N ASN A 121 13.50 -5.33 7.38
CA ASN A 121 13.83 -6.43 6.47
C ASN A 121 12.78 -6.72 5.39
N GLN A 122 11.61 -6.07 5.45
CA GLN A 122 10.50 -6.25 4.51
C GLN A 122 10.25 -4.99 3.68
N ARG A 123 11.29 -4.20 3.39
CA ARG A 123 11.25 -2.97 2.60
C ARG A 123 11.04 -3.25 1.11
N GLY A 124 10.40 -2.31 0.43
CA GLY A 124 10.31 -2.29 -1.02
C GLY A 124 9.03 -2.85 -1.59
N SER A 125 9.10 -3.34 -2.80
CA SER A 125 7.94 -3.77 -3.56
C SER A 125 7.81 -5.28 -3.62
N PHE A 126 6.61 -5.76 -3.93
CA PHE A 126 6.35 -7.20 -4.09
C PHE A 126 6.58 -8.04 -2.81
N ILE A 127 6.32 -7.46 -1.65
CA ILE A 127 6.46 -8.13 -0.34
C ILE A 127 5.69 -9.46 -0.31
N PHE A 128 4.48 -9.51 -0.92
CA PHE A 128 3.68 -10.72 -1.05
C PHE A 128 4.38 -11.86 -1.85
N PHE A 129 5.38 -11.55 -2.68
CA PHE A 129 6.24 -12.54 -3.35
C PHE A 129 7.45 -12.91 -2.48
N TYR A 130 8.13 -11.92 -1.92
CA TYR A 130 9.32 -12.15 -1.08
C TYR A 130 9.01 -12.92 0.21
N LYS A 131 7.77 -12.86 0.72
CA LYS A 131 7.33 -13.69 1.85
C LYS A 131 7.62 -15.17 1.59
N PHE A 132 7.31 -15.67 0.40
CA PHE A 132 7.51 -17.09 0.06
C PHE A 132 8.98 -17.43 -0.16
N LEU A 133 9.74 -16.56 -0.82
CA LEU A 133 11.17 -16.78 -1.05
C LEU A 133 12.00 -16.74 0.24
N LYS A 134 11.61 -15.88 1.18
CA LYS A 134 12.34 -15.68 2.43
C LYS A 134 11.69 -16.38 3.62
N ASN A 135 10.64 -17.14 3.37
CA ASN A 135 9.89 -17.91 4.36
C ASN A 135 9.53 -17.12 5.64
N TRP A 136 9.02 -15.88 5.47
CA TRP A 136 8.62 -15.07 6.62
C TRP A 136 7.40 -15.67 7.32
N SER A 137 7.49 -15.81 8.65
CA SER A 137 6.41 -16.25 9.53
C SER A 137 5.49 -15.11 9.98
N ASP A 138 5.89 -13.88 9.74
CA ASP A 138 5.12 -12.68 10.04
C ASP A 138 5.36 -11.59 9.00
N ILE A 139 4.48 -10.61 8.99
CA ILE A 139 4.57 -9.41 8.18
C ILE A 139 4.06 -8.22 9.00
N SER A 140 4.48 -7.02 8.67
CA SER A 140 3.91 -5.82 9.30
C SER A 140 3.07 -5.01 8.31
N LEU A 141 2.10 -4.28 8.83
CA LEU A 141 1.57 -3.08 8.20
C LEU A 141 2.25 -1.89 8.87
N THR A 142 2.97 -1.11 8.11
CA THR A 142 3.73 0.03 8.63
C THR A 142 3.22 1.33 8.01
N PHE A 143 2.94 2.31 8.85
CA PHE A 143 2.64 3.68 8.45
C PHE A 143 3.85 4.55 8.79
N HIS A 144 4.50 5.12 7.76
CA HIS A 144 5.78 5.80 7.90
C HIS A 144 5.89 7.02 6.99
N GLU A 145 6.78 7.94 7.31
CA GLU A 145 7.10 9.10 6.47
C GLU A 145 7.85 8.65 5.20
N ILE A 146 7.53 9.24 4.05
CA ILE A 146 8.28 9.05 2.80
C ILE A 146 9.50 9.97 2.82
N THR A 147 10.66 9.39 2.46
CA THR A 147 11.93 10.11 2.27
C THR A 147 12.45 9.91 0.85
N GLU A 148 13.62 10.44 0.53
CA GLU A 148 14.27 10.23 -0.78
C GLU A 148 14.55 8.75 -1.07
N LYS A 149 14.84 7.96 -0.02
CA LYS A 149 15.05 6.52 -0.11
C LYS A 149 13.74 5.79 0.16
N PHE A 150 13.54 4.67 -0.52
CA PHE A 150 12.34 3.85 -0.34
C PHE A 150 12.31 3.19 1.04
N ASP A 151 11.17 3.35 1.73
CA ASP A 151 10.80 2.67 2.97
C ASP A 151 11.90 2.76 4.06
N VAL A 152 12.37 3.98 4.35
CA VAL A 152 13.35 4.28 5.40
C VAL A 152 12.97 5.47 6.28
N GLY A 153 11.77 6.01 6.10
CA GLY A 153 11.30 7.15 6.89
C GLY A 153 10.88 6.77 8.30
N ASP A 154 10.65 7.78 9.10
CA ASP A 154 10.20 7.63 10.48
C ASP A 154 8.87 6.87 10.57
N ILE A 155 8.79 5.89 11.46
CA ILE A 155 7.60 5.06 11.66
C ILE A 155 6.65 5.79 12.62
N VAL A 156 5.44 6.03 12.14
CA VAL A 156 4.35 6.62 12.95
C VAL A 156 3.55 5.52 13.64
N ASN A 157 3.29 4.40 12.95
CA ASN A 157 2.55 3.28 13.49
C ASN A 157 2.94 1.98 12.79
N GLU A 158 2.96 0.88 13.52
CA GLU A 158 3.25 -0.46 12.99
C GLU A 158 2.35 -1.50 13.68
N ARG A 159 1.80 -2.40 12.86
CA ARG A 159 1.03 -3.58 13.31
C ARG A 159 1.68 -4.84 12.77
N LYS A 160 2.21 -5.67 13.64
CA LYS A 160 2.76 -6.99 13.28
C LYS A 160 1.63 -8.01 13.16
N ILE A 161 1.65 -8.80 12.09
CA ILE A 161 0.64 -9.81 11.76
C ILE A 161 1.36 -11.15 11.61
N LYS A 162 1.00 -12.14 12.43
CA LYS A 162 1.47 -13.52 12.26
C LYS A 162 0.80 -14.14 11.04
N LEU A 163 1.58 -14.83 10.23
CA LEU A 163 1.11 -15.55 9.06
C LEU A 163 0.96 -17.03 9.37
N SER A 164 -0.07 -17.65 8.84
CA SER A 164 -0.21 -19.11 8.85
C SER A 164 0.48 -19.72 7.64
N ASP A 165 0.76 -21.03 7.70
CA ASP A 165 1.29 -21.77 6.55
C ASP A 165 0.33 -21.77 5.34
N LYS A 166 -0.96 -21.55 5.60
CA LYS A 166 -2.00 -21.43 4.57
C LYS A 166 -2.13 -20.02 3.97
N THR A 167 -1.41 -19.02 4.50
CA THR A 167 -1.46 -17.65 3.99
C THR A 167 -0.91 -17.58 2.58
N THR A 168 -1.73 -17.15 1.64
CA THR A 168 -1.41 -17.06 0.21
C THR A 168 -0.96 -15.65 -0.18
N ALA A 169 -0.36 -15.50 -1.38
CA ALA A 169 -0.05 -14.18 -1.93
C ALA A 169 -1.30 -13.32 -2.13
N THR A 170 -2.44 -13.95 -2.44
CA THR A 170 -3.73 -13.27 -2.55
C THR A 170 -4.14 -12.64 -1.22
N ASP A 171 -4.01 -13.36 -0.11
CA ASP A 171 -4.36 -12.85 1.20
C ASP A 171 -3.49 -11.63 1.57
N LEU A 172 -2.18 -11.69 1.27
CA LEU A 172 -1.27 -10.56 1.50
C LEU A 172 -1.62 -9.33 0.65
N ILE A 173 -2.05 -9.53 -0.61
CA ILE A 173 -2.46 -8.43 -1.49
C ILE A 173 -3.70 -7.71 -0.92
N PHE A 174 -4.64 -8.45 -0.32
CA PHE A 174 -5.87 -7.90 0.25
C PHE A 174 -5.77 -7.50 1.73
N MET A 175 -4.63 -7.75 2.38
CA MET A 175 -4.41 -7.49 3.81
C MET A 175 -4.70 -6.04 4.23
N TYR A 176 -4.48 -5.08 3.35
CA TYR A 176 -4.84 -3.69 3.61
C TYR A 176 -6.34 -3.50 3.83
N LEU A 177 -7.19 -4.19 3.04
CA LEU A 177 -8.65 -4.11 3.16
C LEU A 177 -9.18 -4.81 4.42
N GLU A 178 -8.43 -5.76 4.95
CA GLU A 178 -8.75 -6.47 6.19
C GLU A 178 -8.33 -5.71 7.44
N ASN A 179 -7.49 -4.67 7.29
CA ASN A 179 -6.93 -3.87 8.39
C ASN A 179 -7.21 -2.37 8.22
N LEU A 180 -8.43 -2.02 7.81
CA LEU A 180 -8.84 -0.62 7.60
C LEU A 180 -8.81 0.21 8.89
N ASP A 181 -9.12 -0.40 10.03
CA ASP A 181 -9.02 0.20 11.35
C ASP A 181 -7.60 0.71 11.64
N PHE A 182 -6.58 -0.07 11.28
CA PHE A 182 -5.19 0.34 11.41
C PHE A 182 -4.87 1.54 10.53
N LEU A 183 -5.34 1.57 9.27
CA LEU A 183 -5.12 2.68 8.36
C LEU A 183 -5.72 3.97 8.90
N ILE A 184 -6.99 3.93 9.30
CA ILE A 184 -7.72 5.10 9.83
C ILE A 184 -7.08 5.60 11.12
N THR A 185 -6.78 4.70 12.06
CA THR A 185 -6.14 5.05 13.33
C THR A 185 -4.76 5.67 13.10
N SER A 186 -3.98 5.15 12.15
CA SER A 186 -2.66 5.69 11.83
C SER A 186 -2.73 7.12 11.29
N VAL A 187 -3.70 7.40 10.40
CA VAL A 187 -3.90 8.77 9.87
C VAL A 187 -4.34 9.74 10.97
N LYS A 188 -5.19 9.31 11.88
CA LYS A 188 -5.62 10.15 13.03
C LYS A 188 -4.45 10.50 13.96
N ASN A 189 -3.52 9.60 14.11
CA ASN A 189 -2.42 9.71 15.07
C ASN A 189 -1.15 10.35 14.50
N ILE A 190 -1.19 10.91 13.29
CA ILE A 190 -0.04 11.60 12.66
C ILE A 190 0.56 12.68 13.56
N ASP A 191 -0.27 13.39 14.30
CA ASP A 191 0.16 14.47 15.21
C ASP A 191 0.68 13.97 16.56
N LEU A 192 0.44 12.68 16.89
CA LEU A 192 0.90 12.08 18.13
C LEU A 192 2.36 11.62 17.94
N LYS A 193 3.28 12.27 18.65
CA LYS A 193 4.75 12.15 18.53
C LYS A 193 5.37 10.76 18.85
N ASN A 194 4.67 9.67 18.69
CA ASN A 194 5.25 8.32 18.83
C ASN A 194 5.97 7.89 17.55
N ILE A 195 6.96 8.67 17.14
CA ILE A 195 7.75 8.42 15.96
C ILE A 195 8.97 7.61 16.38
N SER A 196 9.10 6.38 15.85
CA SER A 196 10.31 5.58 15.99
C SER A 196 11.14 5.64 14.73
N ARG A 197 12.45 5.87 14.89
CA ARG A 197 13.42 5.86 13.80
C ARG A 197 14.25 4.58 13.86
N LEU A 198 14.26 3.83 12.77
CA LEU A 198 15.16 2.68 12.64
C LEU A 198 16.59 3.18 12.38
N LYS A 199 17.56 2.62 13.10
CA LYS A 199 18.99 2.93 12.91
C LYS A 199 19.61 2.19 11.74
N GLU A 200 19.08 1.01 11.41
CA GLU A 200 19.59 0.12 10.37
C GLU A 200 18.49 -0.41 9.47
N TYR A 201 18.83 -0.67 8.23
CA TYR A 201 17.92 -1.18 7.20
C TYR A 201 18.61 -2.27 6.39
N GLN A 202 17.90 -3.37 6.13
CA GLN A 202 18.37 -4.40 5.21
C GLN A 202 18.18 -3.97 3.75
N LYS A 203 18.69 -4.79 2.83
CA LYS A 203 18.59 -4.57 1.39
C LYS A 203 17.14 -4.46 0.93
N LEU A 204 16.87 -3.47 0.08
CA LEU A 204 15.57 -3.22 -0.53
C LEU A 204 15.09 -4.42 -1.38
N ASN A 205 13.85 -4.87 -1.20
CA ASN A 205 13.20 -5.83 -2.07
C ASN A 205 12.67 -5.09 -3.30
N VAL A 206 13.33 -5.27 -4.44
CA VAL A 206 12.95 -4.60 -5.69
C VAL A 206 11.92 -5.42 -6.46
N VAL A 207 11.16 -4.76 -7.34
CA VAL A 207 10.28 -5.47 -8.28
C VAL A 207 11.13 -6.39 -9.13
N PRO A 208 10.96 -7.73 -9.07
CA PRO A 208 11.80 -8.65 -9.81
C PRO A 208 11.59 -8.51 -11.31
N SER A 209 12.64 -8.72 -12.11
CA SER A 209 12.49 -8.93 -13.55
C SER A 209 11.69 -10.22 -13.80
N PHE A 210 11.14 -10.38 -15.00
CA PHE A 210 10.39 -11.59 -15.33
C PHE A 210 11.28 -12.85 -15.27
N PHE A 211 12.51 -12.76 -15.77
CA PHE A 211 13.49 -13.85 -15.67
C PHE A 211 13.87 -14.19 -14.23
N ARG A 212 13.99 -13.19 -13.36
CA ARG A 212 14.23 -13.42 -11.94
C ARG A 212 13.04 -14.10 -11.27
N LEU A 213 11.81 -13.72 -11.61
CA LEU A 213 10.61 -14.42 -11.12
C LEU A 213 10.63 -15.91 -11.51
N LEU A 214 10.91 -16.24 -12.77
CA LEU A 214 11.01 -17.62 -13.24
C LEU A 214 12.12 -18.39 -12.52
N LYS A 215 13.32 -17.80 -12.39
CA LYS A 215 14.44 -18.44 -11.69
C LYS A 215 14.10 -18.74 -10.23
N GLU A 216 13.56 -17.78 -9.50
CA GLU A 216 13.22 -17.96 -8.09
C GLU A 216 12.08 -18.97 -7.91
N LEU A 217 11.12 -19.03 -8.83
CA LEU A 217 10.09 -20.07 -8.84
C LEU A 217 10.70 -21.47 -9.07
N PHE A 218 11.61 -21.60 -10.02
CA PHE A 218 12.29 -22.86 -10.27
C PHE A 218 13.00 -23.32 -8.99
N ILE A 219 13.81 -22.46 -8.36
CA ILE A 219 14.49 -22.76 -7.11
C ILE A 219 13.48 -23.13 -6.00
N TYR A 220 12.38 -22.41 -5.87
CA TYR A 220 11.37 -22.67 -4.84
C TYR A 220 10.70 -24.04 -5.00
N PHE A 221 10.40 -24.50 -6.23
CA PHE A 221 9.71 -25.76 -6.45
C PHE A 221 10.64 -26.98 -6.50
N PHE A 222 11.90 -26.80 -6.86
CA PHE A 222 12.85 -27.93 -7.00
C PHE A 222 13.77 -28.12 -5.79
N ASN A 223 13.81 -27.15 -4.83
CA ASN A 223 14.57 -27.27 -3.58
C ASN A 223 13.69 -27.47 -2.34
N LYS A 224 12.40 -27.74 -2.51
CA LYS A 224 11.48 -28.22 -1.47
C LYS A 224 11.27 -29.72 -1.59
#